data_56a0bdea38c9364565bac5bf80c5f2e7
#
_entry.id   56a0bdea38c9364565bac5bf80c5f2e7
#
_cell.length_a   1.000
_cell.length_b   1.000
_cell.length_c   1.000
_cell.angle_alpha   90.00
_cell.angle_beta   90.00
_cell.angle_gamma   90.00
#
_symmetry.space_group_name_H-M   'P 1'
#
loop_
_entity.id
_entity.type
_entity.pdbx_description
1 polymer ?
#
loop_
_entity_poly.entity_id
_entity_poly.type
_entity_poly.pdbx_seq_one_letter_code
_entity_poly.pdbx_strand_id
1 'polypeptide(L)'
;MISFALFSALGTFYFTMFFTPGPNNAMLTASGMKFGFIRTLPHLIGIPLGHIVQIGLTCFGLANLFILYPQIQFYMKILCFLYLIYLGWKMIGSFSLIQKETGRPLKFYEASLFQFINPKAWSIAVTVASGFFPTEENIFIGVAFVTITAAVICLPTISLWALFGSGLRTFVNEAKTKKLIEFILAILLVLTGLFIL
;
A
#
# COMPACT_ATOMS: atom_id res chain seq x y z
N MET A 1 11.53 16.39 -21.82
CA MET A 1 11.80 15.09 -22.51
C MET A 1 12.07 13.99 -21.48
N ILE A 2 11.45 12.81 -21.67
CA ILE A 2 11.69 11.65 -20.80
C ILE A 2 13.11 11.14 -21.03
N SER A 3 13.99 11.33 -20.03
CA SER A 3 15.38 10.92 -20.07
C SER A 3 15.62 9.66 -19.24
N PHE A 4 16.71 8.94 -19.51
CA PHE A 4 17.12 7.81 -18.67
C PHE A 4 17.38 8.24 -17.21
N ALA A 5 17.89 9.45 -17.00
CA ALA A 5 18.11 9.99 -15.67
C ALA A 5 16.79 10.18 -14.91
N LEU A 6 15.76 10.74 -15.57
CA LEU A 6 14.42 10.90 -14.97
C LEU A 6 13.78 9.52 -14.65
N PHE A 7 13.89 8.56 -15.58
CA PHE A 7 13.39 7.19 -15.37
C PHE A 7 14.07 6.52 -14.16
N SER A 8 15.40 6.63 -14.06
CA SER A 8 16.16 6.03 -12.97
C SER A 8 15.84 6.69 -11.62
N ALA A 9 15.73 8.03 -11.59
CA ALA A 9 15.38 8.76 -10.39
C ALA A 9 13.95 8.42 -9.91
N LEU A 10 12.97 8.41 -10.82
CA LEU A 10 11.60 8.02 -10.54
C LEU A 10 11.51 6.56 -10.09
N GLY A 11 12.24 5.67 -10.77
CA GLY A 11 12.30 4.25 -10.43
C GLY A 11 12.84 4.01 -9.02
N THR A 12 13.94 4.68 -8.67
CA THR A 12 14.53 4.62 -7.32
C THR A 12 13.57 5.16 -6.27
N PHE A 13 12.90 6.29 -6.55
CA PHE A 13 11.88 6.84 -5.68
C PHE A 13 10.74 5.85 -5.43
N TYR A 14 10.14 5.29 -6.49
CA TYR A 14 9.06 4.32 -6.36
C TYR A 14 9.50 3.07 -5.61
N PHE A 15 10.65 2.50 -5.95
CA PHE A 15 11.18 1.34 -5.25
C PHE A 15 11.30 1.61 -3.74
N THR A 16 11.93 2.73 -3.38
CA THR A 16 12.11 3.13 -1.98
C THR A 16 10.77 3.30 -1.27
N MET A 17 9.84 4.02 -1.89
CA MET A 17 8.54 4.29 -1.28
C MET A 17 7.67 3.04 -1.15
N PHE A 18 7.67 2.14 -2.14
CA PHE A 18 6.89 0.90 -2.08
C PHE A 18 7.55 -0.15 -1.17
N PHE A 19 8.88 -0.13 -1.05
CA PHE A 19 9.61 -1.06 -0.19
C PHE A 19 9.57 -0.65 1.28
N THR A 20 9.51 0.63 1.59
CA THR A 20 9.47 1.10 2.99
C THR A 20 8.19 0.65 3.70
N PRO A 21 8.27 0.33 5.02
CA PRO A 21 7.10 -0.04 5.81
C PRO A 21 5.96 0.98 5.68
N GLY A 22 4.74 0.48 5.66
CA GLY A 22 3.54 1.31 5.57
C GLY A 22 2.26 0.48 5.57
N PRO A 23 1.07 1.12 5.49
CA PRO A 23 -0.21 0.45 5.59
C PRO A 23 -0.37 -0.73 4.63
N ASN A 24 -0.09 -0.53 3.34
CA ASN A 24 -0.18 -1.59 2.33
C ASN A 24 0.71 -2.79 2.67
N ASN A 25 1.96 -2.53 3.03
CA ASN A 25 2.96 -3.57 3.28
C ASN A 25 2.60 -4.38 4.53
N ALA A 26 2.16 -3.72 5.60
CA ALA A 26 1.67 -4.38 6.80
C ALA A 26 0.44 -5.24 6.51
N MET A 27 -0.53 -4.71 5.73
CA MET A 27 -1.73 -5.46 5.32
C MET A 27 -1.41 -6.66 4.43
N LEU A 28 -0.46 -6.53 3.48
CA LEU A 28 -0.01 -7.63 2.62
C LEU A 28 0.70 -8.72 3.40
N THR A 29 1.59 -8.34 4.35
CA THR A 29 2.24 -9.29 5.24
C THR A 29 1.22 -10.06 6.05
N ALA A 30 0.26 -9.36 6.66
CA ALA A 30 -0.84 -9.95 7.41
C ALA A 30 -1.69 -10.89 6.54
N SER A 31 -2.04 -10.47 5.33
CA SER A 31 -2.82 -11.26 4.39
C SER A 31 -2.05 -12.50 3.92
N GLY A 32 -0.77 -12.34 3.55
CA GLY A 32 0.11 -13.45 3.18
C GLY A 32 0.23 -14.50 4.27
N MET A 33 0.41 -14.04 5.52
CA MET A 33 0.51 -14.92 6.68
C MET A 33 -0.81 -15.65 6.98
N LYS A 34 -1.95 -14.96 6.88
CA LYS A 34 -3.26 -15.54 7.18
C LYS A 34 -3.77 -16.47 6.07
N PHE A 35 -3.66 -16.06 4.81
CA PHE A 35 -4.32 -16.70 3.67
C PHE A 35 -3.34 -17.37 2.69
N GLY A 36 -2.04 -17.08 2.79
CA GLY A 36 -1.01 -17.48 1.84
C GLY A 36 -0.94 -16.53 0.64
N PHE A 37 0.14 -16.67 -0.14
CA PHE A 37 0.45 -15.76 -1.25
C PHE A 37 -0.63 -15.77 -2.34
N ILE A 38 -1.03 -16.96 -2.80
CA ILE A 38 -1.98 -17.09 -3.92
C ILE A 38 -3.35 -16.47 -3.61
N ARG A 39 -3.86 -16.68 -2.40
CA ARG A 39 -5.15 -16.09 -1.99
C ARG A 39 -5.04 -14.57 -1.78
N THR A 40 -3.83 -14.05 -1.58
CA THR A 40 -3.55 -12.60 -1.43
C THR A 40 -3.41 -11.87 -2.78
N LEU A 41 -3.31 -12.58 -3.91
CA LEU A 41 -3.13 -11.97 -5.23
C LEU A 41 -4.16 -10.88 -5.59
N PRO A 42 -5.46 -11.05 -5.33
CA PRO A 42 -6.43 -9.98 -5.62
C PRO A 42 -6.13 -8.69 -4.85
N HIS A 43 -5.75 -8.80 -3.57
CA HIS A 43 -5.32 -7.67 -2.75
C HIS A 43 -4.05 -7.03 -3.34
N LEU A 44 -3.06 -7.84 -3.68
CA LEU A 44 -1.77 -7.42 -4.20
C LEU A 44 -1.92 -6.69 -5.55
N ILE A 45 -2.76 -7.15 -6.47
CA ILE A 45 -2.99 -6.53 -7.77
C ILE A 45 -3.83 -5.24 -7.64
N GLY A 46 -4.72 -5.17 -6.66
CA GLY A 46 -5.55 -4.00 -6.39
C GLY A 46 -4.74 -2.76 -6.01
N ILE A 47 -3.63 -2.91 -5.30
CA ILE A 47 -2.81 -1.78 -4.86
C ILE A 47 -2.22 -0.98 -6.03
N PRO A 48 -1.48 -1.58 -6.98
CA PRO A 48 -0.93 -0.81 -8.12
C PRO A 48 -2.03 -0.14 -8.95
N LEU A 49 -3.18 -0.79 -9.14
CA LEU A 49 -4.26 -0.17 -9.89
C LEU A 49 -4.81 1.08 -9.19
N GLY A 50 -5.02 1.01 -7.87
CA GLY A 50 -5.40 2.18 -7.09
C GLY A 50 -4.37 3.30 -7.19
N HIS A 51 -3.07 2.98 -7.17
CA HIS A 51 -2.00 3.96 -7.39
C HIS A 51 -2.02 4.57 -8.79
N ILE A 52 -2.23 3.78 -9.85
CA ILE A 52 -2.33 4.28 -11.22
C ILE A 52 -3.40 5.36 -11.32
N VAL A 53 -4.60 5.05 -10.82
CA VAL A 53 -5.73 6.00 -10.85
C VAL A 53 -5.41 7.24 -10.01
N GLN A 54 -4.89 7.05 -8.81
CA GLN A 54 -4.59 8.15 -7.89
C GLN A 54 -3.48 9.07 -8.43
N ILE A 55 -2.36 8.53 -8.93
CA ILE A 55 -1.26 9.30 -9.52
C ILE A 55 -1.77 10.04 -10.76
N GLY A 56 -2.53 9.35 -11.62
CA GLY A 56 -3.11 9.98 -12.82
C GLY A 56 -4.00 11.19 -12.48
N LEU A 57 -4.94 11.02 -11.55
CA LEU A 57 -5.81 12.10 -11.09
C LEU A 57 -5.00 13.26 -10.48
N THR A 58 -3.94 12.95 -9.74
CA THR A 58 -3.08 13.95 -9.13
C THR A 58 -2.32 14.76 -10.18
N CYS A 59 -1.81 14.11 -11.21
CA CYS A 59 -1.16 14.78 -12.35
C CYS A 59 -2.13 15.64 -13.17
N PHE A 60 -3.43 15.29 -13.22
CA PHE A 60 -4.48 16.12 -13.83
C PHE A 60 -4.97 17.28 -12.96
N GLY A 61 -4.32 17.53 -11.81
CA GLY A 61 -4.57 18.71 -10.99
C GLY A 61 -5.24 18.46 -9.63
N LEU A 62 -5.54 17.22 -9.27
CA LEU A 62 -6.17 16.93 -7.97
C LEU A 62 -5.25 17.32 -6.78
N ALA A 63 -3.92 17.47 -7.00
CA ALA A 63 -3.00 17.99 -6.02
C ALA A 63 -3.41 19.36 -5.47
N ASN A 64 -4.01 20.21 -6.31
CA ASN A 64 -4.48 21.53 -5.92
C ASN A 64 -5.59 21.47 -4.85
N LEU A 65 -6.38 20.40 -4.82
CA LEU A 65 -7.42 20.21 -3.81
C LEU A 65 -6.83 20.19 -2.38
N PHE A 66 -5.67 19.56 -2.21
CA PHE A 66 -4.99 19.49 -0.89
C PHE A 66 -4.34 20.82 -0.49
N ILE A 67 -3.98 21.65 -1.47
CA ILE A 67 -3.49 23.00 -1.22
C ILE A 67 -4.64 23.89 -0.76
N LEU A 68 -5.79 23.82 -1.45
CA LEU A 68 -6.98 24.61 -1.13
C LEU A 68 -7.67 24.16 0.17
N TYR A 69 -7.66 22.85 0.43
CA TYR A 69 -8.37 22.25 1.57
C TYR A 69 -7.48 21.28 2.34
N PRO A 70 -6.49 21.77 3.10
CA PRO A 70 -5.55 20.92 3.84
C PRO A 70 -6.23 20.03 4.89
N GLN A 71 -7.43 20.41 5.35
CA GLN A 71 -8.24 19.60 6.28
C GLN A 71 -8.58 18.22 5.71
N ILE A 72 -8.68 18.07 4.37
CA ILE A 72 -8.95 16.78 3.73
C ILE A 72 -7.85 15.78 4.07
N GLN A 73 -6.58 16.19 4.05
CA GLN A 73 -5.46 15.32 4.41
C GLN A 73 -5.54 14.89 5.88
N PHE A 74 -5.92 15.81 6.77
CA PHE A 74 -6.08 15.49 8.19
C PHE A 74 -7.14 14.42 8.42
N TYR A 75 -8.33 14.57 7.84
CA TYR A 75 -9.40 13.56 7.96
C TYR A 75 -9.01 12.23 7.33
N MET A 76 -8.29 12.24 6.21
CA MET A 76 -7.78 11.01 5.58
C MET A 76 -6.79 10.26 6.49
N LYS A 77 -5.90 10.97 7.17
CA LYS A 77 -4.98 10.38 8.16
C LYS A 77 -5.75 9.70 9.29
N ILE A 78 -6.76 10.38 9.85
CA ILE A 78 -7.61 9.81 10.90
C ILE A 78 -8.33 8.55 10.41
N LEU A 79 -8.95 8.59 9.23
CA LEU A 79 -9.65 7.43 8.66
C LEU A 79 -8.69 6.25 8.44
N CYS A 80 -7.50 6.52 7.90
CA CYS A 80 -6.47 5.49 7.72
C CYS A 80 -6.06 4.89 9.08
N PHE A 81 -5.81 5.71 10.08
CA PHE A 81 -5.44 5.27 11.42
C PHE A 81 -6.51 4.37 12.05
N LEU A 82 -7.76 4.81 12.02
CA LEU A 82 -8.89 4.03 12.54
C LEU A 82 -9.04 2.69 11.81
N TYR A 83 -8.83 2.68 10.49
CA TYR A 83 -8.87 1.44 9.70
C TYR A 83 -7.72 0.49 10.07
N LEU A 84 -6.52 1.01 10.32
CA LEU A 84 -5.38 0.19 10.74
C LEU A 84 -5.58 -0.39 12.16
N ILE A 85 -6.18 0.36 13.08
CA ILE A 85 -6.60 -0.15 14.40
C ILE A 85 -7.61 -1.30 14.23
N TYR A 86 -8.63 -1.10 13.41
CA TYR A 86 -9.64 -2.13 13.11
C TYR A 86 -9.01 -3.40 12.55
N LEU A 87 -8.06 -3.28 11.60
CA LEU A 87 -7.35 -4.42 11.06
C LEU A 87 -6.45 -5.10 12.09
N GLY A 88 -5.73 -4.32 12.90
CA GLY A 88 -4.91 -4.84 14.00
C GLY A 88 -5.75 -5.64 14.98
N TRP A 89 -6.89 -5.13 15.38
CA TRP A 89 -7.82 -5.86 16.23
C TRP A 89 -8.34 -7.15 15.60
N LYS A 90 -8.74 -7.10 14.33
CA LYS A 90 -9.17 -8.29 13.56
C LYS A 90 -8.07 -9.34 13.41
N MET A 91 -6.81 -8.95 13.56
CA MET A 91 -5.69 -9.85 13.45
C MET A 91 -5.43 -10.64 14.72
N ILE A 92 -5.72 -10.06 15.89
CA ILE A 92 -5.57 -10.73 17.19
C ILE A 92 -6.55 -11.91 17.28
N GLY A 93 -6.02 -13.10 17.53
CA GLY A 93 -6.81 -14.35 17.61
C GLY A 93 -7.14 -14.98 16.25
N SER A 94 -6.70 -14.39 15.14
CA SER A 94 -7.05 -14.89 13.81
C SER A 94 -6.41 -16.25 13.48
N PHE A 95 -5.27 -16.61 14.07
CA PHE A 95 -4.63 -17.92 13.91
C PHE A 95 -5.27 -19.03 14.75
N SER A 96 -5.83 -18.70 15.90
CA SER A 96 -6.60 -19.67 16.68
C SER A 96 -7.93 -20.04 16.01
N LEU A 97 -8.41 -19.18 15.11
CA LEU A 97 -9.60 -19.37 14.27
C LEU A 97 -9.28 -20.02 12.91
N ILE A 98 -8.02 -20.35 12.61
CA ILE A 98 -7.64 -21.05 11.35
C ILE A 98 -8.31 -22.42 11.23
N GLN A 99 -8.81 -23.00 12.31
CA GLN A 99 -9.69 -24.19 12.24
C GLN A 99 -11.13 -23.87 11.76
N LYS A 100 -11.53 -22.59 11.77
CA LYS A 100 -12.74 -22.13 11.08
C LYS A 100 -12.31 -21.03 10.12
N GLU A 101 -12.38 -21.28 8.83
CA GLU A 101 -12.03 -20.32 7.74
C GLU A 101 -12.95 -19.08 7.76
N THR A 102 -12.92 -18.30 8.82
CA THR A 102 -13.69 -17.07 8.91
C THR A 102 -12.84 -15.88 8.44
N GLY A 103 -13.17 -15.40 7.26
CA GLY A 103 -12.55 -14.25 6.64
C GLY A 103 -11.93 -14.56 5.27
N ARG A 104 -11.65 -13.50 4.53
CA ARG A 104 -11.04 -13.54 3.21
C ARG A 104 -10.00 -12.43 3.09
N PRO A 105 -9.03 -12.53 2.17
CA PRO A 105 -8.20 -11.40 1.78
C PRO A 105 -9.06 -10.24 1.26
N LEU A 106 -8.50 -9.03 1.25
CA LEU A 106 -9.13 -7.92 0.56
C LEU A 106 -9.34 -8.30 -0.91
N LYS A 107 -10.52 -7.97 -1.43
CA LYS A 107 -10.79 -8.04 -2.85
C LYS A 107 -9.98 -6.96 -3.58
N PHE A 108 -9.77 -7.17 -4.85
CA PHE A 108 -9.10 -6.25 -5.74
C PHE A 108 -9.59 -4.79 -5.61
N TYR A 109 -10.90 -4.57 -5.68
CA TYR A 109 -11.46 -3.22 -5.58
C TYR A 109 -11.33 -2.60 -4.17
N GLU A 110 -11.38 -3.42 -3.12
CA GLU A 110 -11.19 -2.95 -1.74
C GLU A 110 -9.77 -2.42 -1.54
N ALA A 111 -8.79 -3.15 -2.08
CA ALA A 111 -7.39 -2.73 -2.03
C ALA A 111 -7.12 -1.49 -2.90
N SER A 112 -7.77 -1.38 -4.06
CA SER A 112 -7.67 -0.20 -4.93
C SER A 112 -8.28 1.03 -4.26
N LEU A 113 -9.47 0.91 -3.67
CA LEU A 113 -10.14 2.01 -2.99
C LEU A 113 -9.40 2.44 -1.72
N PHE A 114 -8.73 1.50 -1.04
CA PHE A 114 -7.94 1.82 0.13
C PHE A 114 -6.85 2.86 -0.16
N GLN A 115 -6.32 2.93 -1.39
CA GLN A 115 -5.29 3.91 -1.74
C GLN A 115 -5.79 5.35 -1.54
N PHE A 116 -7.09 5.59 -1.73
CA PHE A 116 -7.68 6.93 -1.59
C PHE A 116 -7.79 7.41 -0.14
N ILE A 117 -7.75 6.52 0.84
CA ILE A 117 -7.66 6.88 2.27
C ILE A 117 -6.24 6.73 2.82
N ASN A 118 -5.31 6.14 2.06
CA ASN A 118 -3.94 5.91 2.47
C ASN A 118 -3.08 7.19 2.27
N PRO A 119 -2.69 7.90 3.33
CA PRO A 119 -1.94 9.15 3.19
C PRO A 119 -0.55 8.95 2.59
N LYS A 120 0.09 7.78 2.78
CA LYS A 120 1.37 7.46 2.12
C LYS A 120 1.20 7.39 0.60
N ALA A 121 0.08 6.83 0.12
CA ALA A 121 -0.23 6.76 -1.31
C ALA A 121 -0.40 8.18 -1.91
N TRP A 122 -1.07 9.07 -1.19
CA TRP A 122 -1.17 10.48 -1.59
C TRP A 122 0.17 11.21 -1.58
N SER A 123 1.01 10.99 -0.57
CA SER A 123 2.37 11.56 -0.56
C SER A 123 3.17 11.15 -1.78
N ILE A 124 3.10 9.87 -2.18
CA ILE A 124 3.72 9.38 -3.42
C ILE A 124 3.16 10.11 -4.63
N ALA A 125 1.83 10.16 -4.77
CA ALA A 125 1.18 10.75 -5.93
C ALA A 125 1.50 12.25 -6.08
N VAL A 126 1.45 13.01 -4.98
CA VAL A 126 1.79 14.44 -4.97
C VAL A 126 3.25 14.68 -5.30
N THR A 127 4.18 13.91 -4.69
CA THR A 127 5.62 14.03 -4.98
C THR A 127 5.91 13.73 -6.45
N VAL A 128 5.26 12.73 -7.02
CA VAL A 128 5.44 12.39 -8.45
C VAL A 128 4.91 13.49 -9.35
N ALA A 129 3.72 14.01 -9.07
CA ALA A 129 3.12 15.08 -9.87
C ALA A 129 3.93 16.39 -9.81
N SER A 130 4.57 16.69 -8.66
CA SER A 130 5.32 17.95 -8.49
C SER A 130 6.80 17.83 -8.83
N GLY A 131 7.43 16.66 -8.65
CA GLY A 131 8.88 16.52 -8.75
C GLY A 131 9.39 15.64 -9.90
N PHE A 132 8.54 14.78 -10.45
CA PHE A 132 8.95 13.79 -11.48
C PHE A 132 8.12 13.84 -12.76
N PHE A 133 7.08 14.67 -12.79
CA PHE A 133 6.24 14.77 -13.97
C PHE A 133 6.98 15.50 -15.12
N PRO A 134 7.08 14.90 -16.33
CA PRO A 134 7.79 15.51 -17.46
C PRO A 134 6.93 16.62 -18.09
N THR A 135 7.07 17.84 -17.59
CA THR A 135 6.24 19.01 -17.99
C THR A 135 6.37 19.41 -19.46
N GLU A 136 7.47 19.04 -20.13
CA GLU A 136 7.70 19.33 -21.54
C GLU A 136 7.00 18.34 -22.48
N GLU A 137 6.43 17.25 -21.95
CA GLU A 137 5.75 16.22 -22.71
C GLU A 137 4.24 16.51 -22.80
N ASN A 138 3.58 15.87 -23.78
CA ASN A 138 2.12 15.82 -23.77
C ASN A 138 1.64 15.19 -22.45
N ILE A 139 0.60 15.78 -21.87
CA ILE A 139 0.07 15.37 -20.56
C ILE A 139 -0.26 13.87 -20.49
N PHE A 140 -0.81 13.29 -21.56
CA PHE A 140 -1.12 11.85 -21.58
C PHE A 140 0.14 10.98 -21.60
N ILE A 141 1.19 11.41 -22.33
CA ILE A 141 2.48 10.71 -22.35
C ILE A 141 3.12 10.81 -20.97
N GLY A 142 3.12 11.99 -20.34
CA GLY A 142 3.63 12.19 -18.98
C GLY A 142 2.89 11.33 -17.95
N VAL A 143 1.56 11.31 -17.98
CA VAL A 143 0.75 10.47 -17.10
C VAL A 143 1.02 8.99 -17.35
N ALA A 144 1.06 8.54 -18.60
CA ALA A 144 1.38 7.15 -18.94
C ALA A 144 2.77 6.76 -18.41
N PHE A 145 3.76 7.61 -18.58
CA PHE A 145 5.12 7.37 -18.10
C PHE A 145 5.16 7.16 -16.59
N VAL A 146 4.61 8.09 -15.80
CA VAL A 146 4.68 7.98 -14.33
C VAL A 146 3.82 6.84 -13.79
N THR A 147 2.65 6.56 -14.39
CA THR A 147 1.74 5.51 -13.91
C THR A 147 2.21 4.10 -14.28
N ILE A 148 2.72 3.89 -15.51
CA ILE A 148 3.26 2.60 -15.93
C ILE A 148 4.51 2.29 -15.12
N THR A 149 5.42 3.26 -14.91
CA THR A 149 6.60 3.09 -14.07
C THR A 149 6.20 2.72 -12.65
N ALA A 150 5.17 3.38 -12.09
CA ALA A 150 4.65 3.02 -10.78
C ALA A 150 4.16 1.57 -10.73
N ALA A 151 3.36 1.12 -11.70
CA ALA A 151 2.80 -0.22 -11.73
C ALA A 151 3.88 -1.30 -11.83
N VAL A 152 4.86 -1.10 -12.74
CA VAL A 152 5.96 -2.04 -12.99
C VAL A 152 6.84 -2.22 -11.76
N ILE A 153 7.08 -1.16 -11.00
CA ILE A 153 7.93 -1.22 -9.80
C ILE A 153 7.12 -1.62 -8.56
N CYS A 154 5.89 -1.13 -8.43
CA CYS A 154 5.04 -1.42 -7.29
C CYS A 154 4.81 -2.92 -7.11
N LEU A 155 4.34 -3.58 -8.16
CA LEU A 155 3.89 -4.97 -8.08
C LEU A 155 4.99 -5.93 -7.57
N PRO A 156 6.21 -6.00 -8.14
CA PRO A 156 7.26 -6.87 -7.61
C PRO A 156 7.70 -6.46 -6.20
N THR A 157 7.79 -5.15 -5.93
CA THR A 157 8.27 -4.64 -4.65
C THR A 157 7.32 -5.04 -3.50
N ILE A 158 6.03 -4.80 -3.66
CA ILE A 158 5.05 -5.16 -2.61
C ILE A 158 4.80 -6.66 -2.52
N SER A 159 5.10 -7.43 -3.59
CA SER A 159 5.02 -8.90 -3.57
C SER A 159 5.96 -9.50 -2.53
N LEU A 160 7.11 -8.86 -2.27
CA LEU A 160 8.06 -9.31 -1.25
C LEU A 160 7.41 -9.33 0.15
N TRP A 161 6.56 -8.37 0.46
CA TRP A 161 5.85 -8.32 1.75
C TRP A 161 4.80 -9.43 1.88
N ALA A 162 4.07 -9.71 0.80
CA ALA A 162 3.11 -10.82 0.78
C ALA A 162 3.81 -12.18 0.84
N LEU A 163 4.94 -12.34 0.14
CA LEU A 163 5.79 -13.53 0.20
C LEU A 163 6.39 -13.72 1.59
N PHE A 164 6.91 -12.65 2.20
CA PHE A 164 7.43 -12.68 3.56
C PHE A 164 6.35 -13.15 4.54
N GLY A 165 5.15 -12.58 4.47
CA GLY A 165 4.02 -13.04 5.29
C GLY A 165 3.67 -14.51 5.04
N SER A 166 3.63 -14.94 3.78
CA SER A 166 3.36 -16.32 3.42
C SER A 166 4.45 -17.29 3.90
N GLY A 167 5.72 -16.88 3.83
CA GLY A 167 6.85 -17.64 4.38
C GLY A 167 6.74 -17.82 5.89
N LEU A 168 6.40 -16.76 6.63
CA LEU A 168 6.16 -16.86 8.08
C LEU A 168 5.09 -17.89 8.41
N ARG A 169 4.06 -18.02 7.59
CA ARG A 169 3.00 -19.02 7.77
C ARG A 169 3.54 -20.46 7.74
N THR A 170 4.49 -20.77 6.86
CA THR A 170 5.02 -22.12 6.66
C THR A 170 6.04 -22.51 7.70
N PHE A 171 6.82 -21.55 8.20
CA PHE A 171 7.89 -21.82 9.18
C PHE A 171 7.39 -21.84 10.63
N VAL A 172 6.22 -21.26 10.90
CA VAL A 172 5.70 -21.13 12.27
C VAL A 172 4.63 -22.19 12.54
N ASN A 173 5.01 -23.26 13.24
CA ASN A 173 4.09 -24.37 13.57
C ASN A 173 3.50 -24.27 14.99
N GLU A 174 4.20 -23.66 15.93
CA GLU A 174 3.75 -23.57 17.33
C GLU A 174 2.67 -22.52 17.56
N ALA A 175 1.61 -22.90 18.29
CA ALA A 175 0.49 -22.02 18.61
C ALA A 175 0.91 -20.76 19.38
N LYS A 176 1.89 -20.85 20.27
CA LYS A 176 2.43 -19.70 21.02
C LYS A 176 3.12 -18.71 20.11
N THR A 177 3.96 -19.20 19.19
CA THR A 177 4.70 -18.38 18.22
C THR A 177 3.74 -17.71 17.23
N LYS A 178 2.67 -18.40 16.81
CA LYS A 178 1.59 -17.80 15.98
C LYS A 178 0.94 -16.62 16.69
N LYS A 179 0.50 -16.77 17.94
CA LYS A 179 -0.09 -15.70 18.73
C LYS A 179 0.85 -14.51 18.92
N LEU A 180 2.14 -14.77 19.17
CA LEU A 180 3.15 -13.72 19.30
C LEU A 180 3.29 -12.91 18.00
N ILE A 181 3.33 -13.60 16.85
CA ILE A 181 3.44 -12.94 15.54
C ILE A 181 2.16 -12.12 15.23
N GLU A 182 0.96 -12.64 15.52
CA GLU A 182 -0.30 -11.89 15.38
C GLU A 182 -0.23 -10.58 16.17
N PHE A 183 0.22 -10.66 17.41
CA PHE A 183 0.31 -9.52 18.31
C PHE A 183 1.35 -8.51 17.81
N ILE A 184 2.53 -8.96 17.37
CA ILE A 184 3.56 -8.11 16.79
C ILE A 184 3.04 -7.40 15.53
N LEU A 185 2.37 -8.12 14.62
CA LEU A 185 1.84 -7.52 13.41
C LEU A 185 0.68 -6.56 13.68
N ALA A 186 -0.18 -6.88 14.66
CA ALA A 186 -1.22 -5.96 15.11
C ALA A 186 -0.64 -4.65 15.68
N ILE A 187 0.40 -4.76 16.51
CA ILE A 187 1.14 -3.59 17.02
C ILE A 187 1.78 -2.81 15.87
N LEU A 188 2.43 -3.48 14.92
CA LEU A 188 3.04 -2.81 13.76
C LEU A 188 2.01 -2.07 12.90
N LEU A 189 0.80 -2.59 12.73
CA LEU A 189 -0.30 -1.90 12.06
C LEU A 189 -0.68 -0.62 12.80
N VAL A 190 -0.87 -0.70 14.13
CA VAL A 190 -1.21 0.47 14.95
C VAL A 190 -0.08 1.50 14.95
N LEU A 191 1.17 1.06 15.13
CA LEU A 191 2.34 1.94 15.08
C LEU A 191 2.47 2.62 13.71
N THR A 192 2.26 1.87 12.60
CA THR A 192 2.22 2.46 11.26
C THR A 192 1.16 3.55 11.15
N GLY A 193 0.00 3.34 11.76
CA GLY A 193 -1.07 4.34 11.83
C GLY A 193 -0.68 5.58 12.63
N LEU A 194 -0.01 5.41 13.78
CA LEU A 194 0.47 6.52 14.61
C LEU A 194 1.53 7.36 13.89
N PHE A 195 2.42 6.75 13.11
CA PHE A 195 3.41 7.48 12.30
C PHE A 195 2.79 8.31 11.17
N ILE A 196 1.53 8.06 10.83
CA ILE A 196 0.81 8.76 9.77
C ILE A 196 0.07 10.00 10.29
N LEU A 197 -0.35 10.00 11.57
CA LEU A 197 -1.00 11.15 12.21
C LEU A 197 -0.06 12.33 12.41
#